data_d4ebadd57f2d6f1c3c75755c2d48dddb
#
_entry.id   d4ebadd57f2d6f1c3c75755c2d48dddb
#
_cell.length_a   1.000
_cell.length_b   1.000
_cell.length_c   1.000
_cell.angle_alpha   90.00
_cell.angle_beta   90.00
_cell.angle_gamma   90.00
#
_symmetry.space_group_name_H-M   'P 1'
#
loop_
_entity.id
_entity.type
_entity.pdbx_description
1 polymer ?
#
loop_
_entity_poly.entity_id
_entity_poly.type
_entity_poly.pdbx_seq_one_letter_code
_entity_poly.pdbx_strand_id
1 'polypeptide(L)'
;AKKVTAKTLEILGISDNEVEQLKEVPYDTLDAAATEAQKQVGEELGTSVGWSPVLDEDYLHTDFLDWTNDVPVMVGSVFGEMNCWTALDPNETNKNSWTDEEVDAKLTEKYGDKAEAVKEAFLKAYPEKSACDAYYVADRTKFSKTLTKRVEAGATKNYDYVVSYESPIDGGVNLWHCGEIPFVFHNVDLVAGSYGGSQDAYDLQDVMASAWVNFATTGDPNGDKVPAWSAYT
;
A
#
# COMPACT_ATOMS: atom_id res chain seq x y z
N ALA A 1 6.35 -4.93 21.66
CA ALA A 1 6.11 -6.38 21.75
C ALA A 1 6.20 -6.88 23.19
N LYS A 2 7.38 -6.90 23.87
CA LYS A 2 7.57 -7.50 25.21
C LYS A 2 6.52 -7.08 26.24
N LYS A 3 6.16 -5.79 26.33
CA LYS A 3 5.11 -5.29 27.24
C LYS A 3 3.73 -5.86 26.91
N VAL A 4 3.39 -5.94 25.62
CA VAL A 4 2.10 -6.52 25.20
C VAL A 4 2.04 -8.00 25.57
N THR A 5 3.09 -8.76 25.27
CA THR A 5 3.16 -10.18 25.65
C THR A 5 3.01 -10.38 27.16
N ALA A 6 3.79 -9.64 27.96
CA ALA A 6 3.70 -9.73 29.43
C ALA A 6 2.27 -9.40 29.95
N LYS A 7 1.64 -8.37 29.38
CA LYS A 7 0.26 -8.00 29.75
C LYS A 7 -0.76 -9.05 29.31
N THR A 8 -0.58 -9.65 28.13
CA THR A 8 -1.44 -10.75 27.67
C THR A 8 -1.36 -11.95 28.61
N LEU A 9 -0.15 -12.34 29.01
CA LEU A 9 0.06 -13.43 29.96
C LEU A 9 -0.55 -13.12 31.33
N GLU A 10 -0.38 -11.87 31.82
CA GLU A 10 -1.00 -11.40 33.07
C GLU A 10 -2.53 -11.53 33.02
N ILE A 11 -3.18 -11.07 31.92
CA ILE A 11 -4.64 -11.16 31.76
C ILE A 11 -5.11 -12.62 31.75
N LEU A 12 -4.34 -13.52 31.14
CA LEU A 12 -4.65 -14.94 31.08
C LEU A 12 -4.28 -15.70 32.36
N GLY A 13 -3.56 -15.08 33.30
CA GLY A 13 -3.07 -15.73 34.51
C GLY A 13 -1.98 -16.76 34.24
N ILE A 14 -1.23 -16.63 33.14
CA ILE A 14 -0.14 -17.52 32.73
C ILE A 14 1.19 -16.88 33.12
N SER A 15 2.05 -17.62 33.79
CA SER A 15 3.38 -17.14 34.15
C SER A 15 4.39 -17.23 32.99
N ASP A 16 5.42 -16.38 32.98
CA ASP A 16 6.41 -16.25 31.90
C ASP A 16 7.14 -17.55 31.57
N ASN A 17 7.27 -18.45 32.53
CA ASN A 17 7.89 -19.77 32.35
C ASN A 17 6.91 -20.85 31.86
N GLU A 18 5.65 -20.51 31.67
CA GLU A 18 4.58 -21.43 31.26
C GLU A 18 3.92 -21.02 29.95
N VAL A 19 4.61 -20.25 29.12
CA VAL A 19 4.08 -19.71 27.84
C VAL A 19 3.54 -20.79 26.89
N GLU A 20 3.99 -22.03 27.03
CA GLU A 20 3.47 -23.18 26.26
C GLU A 20 1.96 -23.39 26.49
N GLN A 21 1.43 -22.97 27.63
CA GLN A 21 -0.01 -23.04 27.93
C GLN A 21 -0.85 -22.19 26.97
N LEU A 22 -0.27 -21.19 26.30
CA LEU A 22 -0.98 -20.40 25.27
C LEU A 22 -1.53 -21.28 24.13
N LYS A 23 -0.93 -22.43 23.87
CA LYS A 23 -1.38 -23.38 22.85
C LYS A 23 -2.72 -24.05 23.20
N GLU A 24 -3.03 -24.09 24.48
CA GLU A 24 -4.26 -24.69 25.01
C GLU A 24 -5.37 -23.65 25.25
N VAL A 25 -5.04 -22.36 25.17
CA VAL A 25 -6.03 -21.29 25.32
C VAL A 25 -6.92 -21.23 24.08
N PRO A 26 -8.25 -21.24 24.22
CA PRO A 26 -9.15 -21.04 23.10
C PRO A 26 -8.86 -19.72 22.37
N TYR A 27 -8.93 -19.74 21.05
CA TYR A 27 -8.57 -18.59 20.20
C TYR A 27 -9.28 -17.29 20.64
N ASP A 28 -10.61 -17.34 20.83
CA ASP A 28 -11.39 -16.14 21.22
C ASP A 28 -10.94 -15.56 22.56
N THR A 29 -10.52 -16.43 23.49
CA THR A 29 -10.01 -16.00 24.81
C THR A 29 -8.63 -15.35 24.69
N LEU A 30 -7.76 -15.94 23.85
CA LEU A 30 -6.43 -15.40 23.59
C LEU A 30 -6.51 -14.06 22.84
N ASP A 31 -7.37 -13.98 21.83
CA ASP A 31 -7.56 -12.77 21.03
C ASP A 31 -8.11 -11.62 21.88
N ALA A 32 -9.12 -11.89 22.74
CA ALA A 32 -9.66 -10.90 23.66
C ALA A 32 -8.60 -10.40 24.65
N ALA A 33 -7.79 -11.30 25.22
CA ALA A 33 -6.72 -10.94 26.15
C ALA A 33 -5.62 -10.12 25.45
N ALA A 34 -5.25 -10.49 24.22
CA ALA A 34 -4.24 -9.80 23.44
C ALA A 34 -4.71 -8.40 23.02
N THR A 35 -5.98 -8.26 22.61
CA THR A 35 -6.59 -6.97 22.24
C THR A 35 -6.64 -6.04 23.48
N GLU A 36 -7.06 -6.52 24.62
CA GLU A 36 -7.07 -5.72 25.85
C GLU A 36 -5.65 -5.33 26.29
N ALA A 37 -4.68 -6.24 26.15
CA ALA A 37 -3.28 -5.95 26.44
C ALA A 37 -2.72 -4.84 25.53
N GLN A 38 -3.02 -4.88 24.23
CA GLN A 38 -2.62 -3.84 23.28
C GLN A 38 -3.20 -2.48 23.67
N LYS A 39 -4.48 -2.45 24.05
CA LYS A 39 -5.15 -1.22 24.48
C LYS A 39 -4.46 -0.63 25.72
N GLN A 40 -4.27 -1.43 26.77
CA GLN A 40 -3.66 -0.97 28.04
C GLN A 40 -2.23 -0.49 27.83
N VAL A 41 -1.42 -1.23 27.06
CA VAL A 41 -0.04 -0.84 26.74
C VAL A 41 -0.01 0.40 25.85
N GLY A 42 -0.94 0.53 24.91
CA GLY A 42 -1.09 1.72 24.07
C GLY A 42 -1.40 2.97 24.90
N GLU A 43 -2.32 2.86 25.84
CA GLU A 43 -2.66 3.94 26.77
C GLU A 43 -1.46 4.32 27.67
N GLU A 44 -0.72 3.33 28.19
CA GLU A 44 0.50 3.56 28.99
C GLU A 44 1.58 4.31 28.19
N LEU A 45 1.75 3.97 26.91
CA LEU A 45 2.79 4.53 26.04
C LEU A 45 2.34 5.80 25.29
N GLY A 46 1.07 6.15 25.35
CA GLY A 46 0.50 7.28 24.60
C GLY A 46 0.54 7.09 23.08
N THR A 47 0.51 5.84 22.61
CA THR A 47 0.57 5.50 21.18
C THR A 47 -0.20 4.21 20.89
N SER A 48 -0.63 4.06 19.65
CA SER A 48 -1.19 2.78 19.18
C SER A 48 -0.10 1.72 19.11
N VAL A 49 -0.40 0.52 19.62
CA VAL A 49 0.46 -0.67 19.51
C VAL A 49 -0.31 -1.78 18.80
N GLY A 50 0.40 -2.60 18.05
CA GLY A 50 -0.19 -3.70 17.28
C GLY A 50 0.80 -4.83 17.05
N TRP A 51 0.32 -5.87 16.38
CA TRP A 51 1.16 -6.99 15.94
C TRP A 51 1.86 -6.63 14.64
N SER A 52 3.17 -6.43 14.70
CA SER A 52 4.01 -6.12 13.56
C SER A 52 5.43 -6.63 13.81
N PRO A 53 6.26 -6.77 12.77
CA PRO A 53 7.68 -7.03 12.94
C PRO A 53 8.31 -6.00 13.87
N VAL A 54 9.21 -6.46 14.74
CA VAL A 54 9.86 -5.63 15.77
C VAL A 54 11.33 -5.53 15.47
N LEU A 55 11.86 -4.31 15.40
CA LEU A 55 13.28 -4.07 15.35
C LEU A 55 13.88 -4.41 16.72
N ASP A 56 14.74 -5.42 16.76
CA ASP A 56 15.33 -5.95 17.99
C ASP A 56 16.86 -5.95 17.99
N GLU A 57 17.46 -5.51 16.87
CA GLU A 57 18.90 -5.43 16.64
C GLU A 57 19.65 -6.80 16.74
N ASP A 58 18.89 -7.89 16.80
CA ASP A 58 19.41 -9.25 16.82
C ASP A 58 18.99 -9.99 15.54
N TYR A 59 17.70 -9.98 15.23
CA TYR A 59 17.13 -10.59 14.03
C TYR A 59 16.70 -9.55 12.99
N LEU A 60 16.04 -8.47 13.43
CA LEU A 60 15.67 -7.34 12.58
C LEU A 60 16.43 -6.10 13.02
N HIS A 61 17.35 -5.68 12.19
CA HIS A 61 18.15 -4.47 12.42
C HIS A 61 17.46 -3.23 11.87
N THR A 62 17.69 -2.08 12.53
CA THR A 62 17.25 -0.78 12.03
C THR A 62 17.89 -0.46 10.69
N ASP A 63 19.12 -0.90 10.47
CA ASP A 63 19.94 -0.65 9.27
C ASP A 63 20.01 -1.87 8.33
N PHE A 64 18.85 -2.43 7.99
CA PHE A 64 18.76 -3.60 7.10
C PHE A 64 19.28 -3.33 5.67
N LEU A 65 19.49 -2.08 5.29
CA LEU A 65 19.94 -1.69 3.95
C LEU A 65 21.33 -2.25 3.63
N ASP A 66 22.24 -2.27 4.61
CA ASP A 66 23.59 -2.80 4.44
C ASP A 66 23.62 -4.30 4.09
N TRP A 67 22.51 -5.00 4.38
CA TRP A 67 22.38 -6.44 4.15
C TRP A 67 21.62 -6.80 2.89
N THR A 68 20.91 -5.84 2.30
CA THR A 68 19.97 -6.09 1.21
C THR A 68 20.22 -5.25 -0.02
N ASN A 69 21.24 -4.41 -0.03
CA ASN A 69 21.53 -3.50 -1.14
C ASN A 69 21.96 -4.23 -2.43
N ASP A 70 22.43 -5.47 -2.33
CA ASP A 70 22.78 -6.36 -3.45
C ASP A 70 21.55 -7.13 -3.99
N VAL A 71 20.43 -7.14 -3.27
CA VAL A 71 19.20 -7.80 -3.71
C VAL A 71 18.41 -6.86 -4.60
N PRO A 72 18.03 -7.24 -5.83
CA PRO A 72 17.13 -6.45 -6.65
C PRO A 72 15.78 -6.19 -5.95
N VAL A 73 15.25 -4.98 -6.09
CA VAL A 73 13.95 -4.62 -5.50
C VAL A 73 13.07 -3.95 -6.54
N MET A 74 11.85 -4.43 -6.64
CA MET A 74 10.77 -3.78 -7.39
C MET A 74 9.61 -3.51 -6.44
N VAL A 75 9.24 -2.25 -6.31
CA VAL A 75 8.11 -1.82 -5.48
C VAL A 75 7.11 -1.05 -6.32
N GLY A 76 5.87 -1.06 -5.91
CA GLY A 76 4.86 -0.29 -6.59
C GLY A 76 3.63 -0.03 -5.74
N SER A 77 2.77 0.78 -6.27
CA SER A 77 1.46 1.06 -5.69
C SER A 77 0.44 1.21 -6.78
N VAL A 78 -0.81 1.06 -6.42
CA VAL A 78 -1.92 1.55 -7.24
C VAL A 78 -2.11 3.05 -7.00
N PHE A 79 -2.86 3.70 -7.88
CA PHE A 79 -3.05 5.14 -7.81
C PHE A 79 -3.79 5.57 -6.53
N GLY A 80 -4.87 4.86 -6.18
CA GLY A 80 -5.78 5.26 -5.10
C GLY A 80 -5.52 4.55 -3.76
N GLU A 81 -4.92 3.39 -3.73
CA GLU A 81 -4.77 2.52 -2.56
C GLU A 81 -6.10 2.44 -1.75
N MET A 82 -6.08 2.81 -0.47
CA MET A 82 -7.24 2.74 0.43
C MET A 82 -8.30 3.82 0.18
N ASN A 83 -8.00 4.81 -0.65
CA ASN A 83 -8.86 5.98 -0.87
C ASN A 83 -9.50 6.03 -2.26
N CYS A 84 -9.61 4.90 -2.94
CA CYS A 84 -10.04 4.87 -4.34
C CYS A 84 -11.54 4.72 -4.53
N TRP A 85 -12.26 4.34 -3.51
CA TRP A 85 -13.64 3.89 -3.63
C TRP A 85 -14.61 4.73 -2.82
N THR A 86 -15.38 5.55 -3.49
CA THR A 86 -16.52 6.26 -2.90
C THR A 86 -17.67 5.33 -2.54
N ALA A 87 -17.77 4.17 -3.19
CA ALA A 87 -18.87 3.24 -3.00
C ALA A 87 -18.84 2.45 -1.67
N LEU A 88 -17.77 2.55 -0.87
CA LEU A 88 -17.74 1.95 0.47
C LEU A 88 -18.56 2.74 1.50
N ASP A 89 -18.76 4.02 1.27
CA ASP A 89 -19.70 4.85 2.04
C ASP A 89 -20.96 5.10 1.18
N PRO A 90 -22.11 4.53 1.50
CA PRO A 90 -23.34 4.73 0.74
C PRO A 90 -23.87 6.17 0.82
N ASN A 91 -23.31 6.99 1.70
CA ASN A 91 -23.65 8.40 1.82
C ASN A 91 -22.70 9.33 1.03
N GLU A 92 -21.60 8.78 0.50
CA GLU A 92 -20.67 9.57 -0.29
C GLU A 92 -21.09 9.57 -1.76
N THR A 93 -21.12 10.77 -2.35
CA THR A 93 -21.43 10.92 -3.77
C THR A 93 -20.23 10.49 -4.61
N ASN A 94 -20.51 9.93 -5.80
CA ASN A 94 -19.47 9.56 -6.75
C ASN A 94 -18.61 10.78 -7.12
N LYS A 95 -17.28 10.68 -7.01
CA LYS A 95 -16.32 11.74 -7.33
C LYS A 95 -16.55 12.39 -8.71
N ASN A 96 -17.02 11.57 -9.68
CA ASN A 96 -17.26 12.02 -11.05
C ASN A 96 -18.52 12.89 -11.18
N SER A 97 -19.32 13.04 -10.12
CA SER A 97 -20.47 13.96 -10.05
C SER A 97 -20.19 15.20 -9.22
N TRP A 98 -19.00 15.36 -8.64
CA TRP A 98 -18.67 16.54 -7.84
C TRP A 98 -18.56 17.78 -8.73
N THR A 99 -19.11 18.89 -8.25
CA THR A 99 -18.87 20.20 -8.82
C THR A 99 -17.46 20.69 -8.49
N ASP A 100 -16.98 21.71 -9.18
CA ASP A 100 -15.65 22.31 -8.88
C ASP A 100 -15.57 22.80 -7.43
N GLU A 101 -16.65 23.36 -6.90
CA GLU A 101 -16.73 23.84 -5.52
C GLU A 101 -16.65 22.67 -4.51
N GLU A 102 -17.28 21.52 -4.82
CA GLU A 102 -17.18 20.31 -3.99
C GLU A 102 -15.78 19.74 -4.02
N VAL A 103 -15.13 19.71 -5.19
CA VAL A 103 -13.72 19.30 -5.31
C VAL A 103 -12.82 20.18 -4.46
N ASP A 104 -12.96 21.50 -4.55
CA ASP A 104 -12.14 22.44 -3.79
C ASP A 104 -12.39 22.32 -2.28
N ALA A 105 -13.63 22.08 -1.86
CA ALA A 105 -13.97 21.83 -0.47
C ALA A 105 -13.31 20.54 0.06
N LYS A 106 -13.39 19.45 -0.70
CA LYS A 106 -12.76 18.17 -0.37
C LYS A 106 -11.23 18.27 -0.30
N LEU A 107 -10.62 18.95 -1.26
CA LEU A 107 -9.17 19.17 -1.24
C LEU A 107 -8.74 20.05 -0.05
N THR A 108 -9.54 21.06 0.30
CA THR A 108 -9.29 21.91 1.47
C THR A 108 -9.42 21.12 2.76
N GLU A 109 -10.42 20.25 2.88
CA GLU A 109 -10.57 19.33 4.02
C GLU A 109 -9.32 18.46 4.21
N LYS A 110 -8.77 17.93 3.12
CA LYS A 110 -7.63 16.99 3.15
C LYS A 110 -6.28 17.67 3.31
N TYR A 111 -6.05 18.79 2.64
CA TYR A 111 -4.73 19.43 2.50
C TYR A 111 -4.63 20.82 3.15
N GLY A 112 -5.74 21.35 3.70
CA GLY A 112 -5.78 22.67 4.33
C GLY A 112 -5.38 23.78 3.37
N ASP A 113 -4.52 24.68 3.84
CA ASP A 113 -3.98 25.82 3.09
C ASP A 113 -3.11 25.44 1.88
N LYS A 114 -2.77 24.16 1.73
CA LYS A 114 -2.01 23.64 0.58
C LYS A 114 -2.87 23.11 -0.55
N ALA A 115 -4.19 23.10 -0.40
CA ALA A 115 -5.12 22.46 -1.35
C ALA A 115 -4.92 22.93 -2.79
N GLU A 116 -4.85 24.23 -3.03
CA GLU A 116 -4.67 24.81 -4.36
C GLU A 116 -3.33 24.39 -4.97
N ALA A 117 -2.24 24.51 -4.20
CA ALA A 117 -0.92 24.11 -4.67
C ALA A 117 -0.83 22.61 -4.99
N VAL A 118 -1.53 21.77 -4.22
CA VAL A 118 -1.63 20.32 -4.49
C VAL A 118 -2.44 20.08 -5.76
N LYS A 119 -3.58 20.74 -5.94
CA LYS A 119 -4.42 20.64 -7.14
C LYS A 119 -3.64 21.02 -8.40
N GLU A 120 -2.95 22.17 -8.39
CA GLU A 120 -2.10 22.61 -9.50
C GLU A 120 -0.96 21.60 -9.81
N ALA A 121 -0.24 21.16 -8.78
CA ALA A 121 0.84 20.20 -8.93
C ALA A 121 0.33 18.85 -9.47
N PHE A 122 -0.84 18.41 -8.99
CA PHE A 122 -1.48 17.18 -9.44
C PHE A 122 -1.85 17.25 -10.91
N LEU A 123 -2.59 18.28 -11.33
CA LEU A 123 -3.01 18.45 -12.74
C LEU A 123 -1.82 18.65 -13.70
N LYS A 124 -0.72 19.21 -13.20
CA LYS A 124 0.53 19.28 -13.96
C LYS A 124 1.19 17.92 -14.14
N ALA A 125 1.15 17.08 -13.10
CA ALA A 125 1.75 15.74 -13.12
C ALA A 125 0.90 14.71 -13.87
N TYR A 126 -0.43 14.87 -13.83
CA TYR A 126 -1.42 13.95 -14.41
C TYR A 126 -2.44 14.74 -15.24
N PRO A 127 -2.04 15.26 -16.41
CA PRO A 127 -2.89 16.12 -17.24
C PRO A 127 -4.12 15.40 -17.82
N GLU A 128 -4.12 14.07 -17.82
CA GLU A 128 -5.23 13.21 -18.28
C GLU A 128 -6.28 12.94 -17.19
N LYS A 129 -5.98 13.31 -15.92
CA LYS A 129 -6.87 13.06 -14.80
C LYS A 129 -7.68 14.29 -14.41
N SER A 130 -8.79 14.05 -13.73
CA SER A 130 -9.66 15.11 -13.20
C SER A 130 -9.14 15.65 -11.85
N ALA A 131 -9.46 16.88 -11.52
CA ALA A 131 -9.04 17.49 -10.25
C ALA A 131 -9.53 16.72 -9.01
N CYS A 132 -10.70 16.06 -9.09
CA CYS A 132 -11.21 15.21 -8.02
C CYS A 132 -10.27 14.03 -7.69
N ASP A 133 -9.48 13.57 -8.65
CA ASP A 133 -8.53 12.47 -8.43
C ASP A 133 -7.37 12.86 -7.51
N ALA A 134 -7.08 14.15 -7.36
CA ALA A 134 -6.10 14.63 -6.38
C ALA A 134 -6.50 14.29 -4.93
N TYR A 135 -7.80 14.13 -4.67
CA TYR A 135 -8.28 13.67 -3.36
C TYR A 135 -7.93 12.21 -3.09
N TYR A 136 -7.90 11.37 -4.13
CA TYR A 136 -7.71 9.93 -4.03
C TYR A 136 -6.27 9.46 -4.20
N VAL A 137 -5.38 10.32 -4.69
CA VAL A 137 -3.99 9.91 -4.92
C VAL A 137 -3.32 9.42 -3.63
N ALA A 138 -2.68 8.25 -3.73
CA ALA A 138 -1.99 7.64 -2.60
C ALA A 138 -0.67 8.34 -2.27
N ASP A 139 -0.32 8.37 -0.98
CA ASP A 139 1.01 8.82 -0.53
C ASP A 139 2.05 7.71 -0.76
N ARG A 140 2.96 7.97 -1.70
CA ARG A 140 4.05 7.07 -2.07
C ARG A 140 5.41 7.48 -1.53
N THR A 141 5.46 8.49 -0.68
CA THR A 141 6.72 9.03 -0.14
C THR A 141 7.55 8.00 0.61
N LYS A 142 6.92 6.98 1.22
CA LYS A 142 7.64 5.89 1.91
C LYS A 142 8.43 5.04 0.92
N PHE A 143 7.87 4.71 -0.23
CA PHE A 143 8.55 3.90 -1.26
C PHE A 143 9.72 4.67 -1.85
N SER A 144 9.50 5.91 -2.29
CA SER A 144 10.55 6.77 -2.83
C SER A 144 11.69 6.98 -1.84
N LYS A 145 11.39 7.25 -0.56
CA LYS A 145 12.42 7.38 0.48
C LYS A 145 13.21 6.10 0.70
N THR A 146 12.55 4.94 0.66
CA THR A 146 13.24 3.64 0.81
C THR A 146 14.15 3.39 -0.39
N LEU A 147 13.68 3.62 -1.61
CA LEU A 147 14.50 3.44 -2.81
C LEU A 147 15.68 4.42 -2.84
N THR A 148 15.47 5.70 -2.48
CA THR A 148 16.55 6.68 -2.38
C THR A 148 17.64 6.21 -1.42
N LYS A 149 17.28 5.75 -0.22
CA LYS A 149 18.25 5.20 0.75
C LYS A 149 18.99 3.98 0.19
N ARG A 150 18.31 3.11 -0.55
CA ARG A 150 18.95 1.96 -1.19
C ARG A 150 19.97 2.38 -2.25
N VAL A 151 19.64 3.39 -3.06
CA VAL A 151 20.58 3.97 -4.05
C VAL A 151 21.77 4.59 -3.34
N GLU A 152 21.57 5.37 -2.28
CA GLU A 152 22.63 5.93 -1.44
C GLU A 152 23.54 4.87 -0.82
N ALA A 153 22.99 3.69 -0.48
CA ALA A 153 23.72 2.51 0.00
C ALA A 153 24.41 1.70 -1.13
N GLY A 154 24.28 2.13 -2.40
CA GLY A 154 24.94 1.51 -3.54
C GLY A 154 24.12 0.46 -4.31
N ALA A 155 22.83 0.30 -3.99
CA ALA A 155 21.96 -0.58 -4.74
C ALA A 155 21.69 -0.04 -6.15
N THR A 156 21.84 -0.89 -7.17
CA THR A 156 21.72 -0.48 -8.59
C THR A 156 20.47 -1.02 -9.28
N LYS A 157 19.83 -2.05 -8.70
CA LYS A 157 18.63 -2.70 -9.27
C LYS A 157 17.40 -2.40 -8.43
N ASN A 158 16.96 -1.17 -8.50
CA ASN A 158 15.74 -0.72 -7.84
C ASN A 158 14.75 -0.25 -8.92
N TYR A 159 13.52 -0.67 -8.83
CA TYR A 159 12.46 -0.30 -9.78
C TYR A 159 11.23 0.15 -9.01
N ASP A 160 10.61 1.23 -9.47
CA ASP A 160 9.39 1.78 -8.89
C ASP A 160 8.31 1.91 -9.96
N TYR A 161 7.07 1.58 -9.61
CA TYR A 161 5.94 1.75 -10.52
C TYR A 161 4.68 2.27 -9.83
N VAL A 162 3.83 2.87 -10.63
CA VAL A 162 2.47 3.26 -10.22
C VAL A 162 1.50 2.71 -11.25
N VAL A 163 0.51 1.95 -10.80
CA VAL A 163 -0.58 1.51 -11.67
C VAL A 163 -1.64 2.58 -11.70
N SER A 164 -1.65 3.36 -12.76
CA SER A 164 -2.59 4.48 -12.97
C SER A 164 -3.84 4.09 -13.76
N TYR A 165 -4.03 2.80 -14.02
CA TYR A 165 -5.23 2.29 -14.67
C TYR A 165 -6.48 2.79 -13.92
N GLU A 166 -7.46 3.22 -14.68
CA GLU A 166 -8.76 3.64 -14.18
C GLU A 166 -9.82 2.72 -14.76
N SER A 167 -10.52 2.02 -13.87
CA SER A 167 -11.64 1.17 -14.29
C SER A 167 -12.77 2.04 -14.82
N PRO A 168 -13.37 1.71 -15.98
CA PRO A 168 -14.47 2.49 -16.55
C PRO A 168 -15.81 2.36 -15.80
N ILE A 169 -15.87 1.53 -14.74
CA ILE A 169 -17.08 1.44 -13.91
C ILE A 169 -17.39 2.77 -13.22
N ASP A 170 -18.65 3.05 -12.99
CA ASP A 170 -19.15 4.25 -12.30
C ASP A 170 -18.61 5.59 -12.84
N GLY A 171 -18.23 5.63 -14.12
CA GLY A 171 -17.70 6.82 -14.78
C GLY A 171 -16.20 7.05 -14.58
N GLY A 172 -15.49 6.06 -14.05
CA GLY A 172 -14.05 6.08 -13.83
C GLY A 172 -13.70 5.91 -12.35
N VAL A 173 -13.09 4.77 -12.01
CA VAL A 173 -12.62 4.48 -10.65
C VAL A 173 -11.12 4.23 -10.69
N ASN A 174 -10.35 5.03 -9.95
CA ASN A 174 -8.93 4.79 -9.78
C ASN A 174 -8.68 3.40 -9.19
N LEU A 175 -7.61 2.75 -9.61
CA LEU A 175 -7.30 1.42 -9.11
C LEU A 175 -7.08 1.46 -7.59
N TRP A 176 -7.69 0.51 -6.90
CA TRP A 176 -7.75 0.38 -5.44
C TRP A 176 -6.71 -0.58 -4.89
N HIS A 177 -6.56 -0.62 -3.58
CA HIS A 177 -5.64 -1.53 -2.89
C HIS A 177 -5.85 -2.98 -3.34
N CYS A 178 -4.78 -3.65 -3.71
CA CYS A 178 -4.78 -4.99 -4.30
C CYS A 178 -5.44 -5.09 -5.69
N GLY A 179 -5.88 -3.97 -6.28
CA GLY A 179 -6.49 -3.98 -7.62
C GLY A 179 -5.50 -4.34 -8.74
N GLU A 180 -4.20 -4.25 -8.53
CA GLU A 180 -3.19 -4.65 -9.48
C GLU A 180 -2.93 -6.17 -9.51
N ILE A 181 -3.34 -6.91 -8.48
CA ILE A 181 -3.07 -8.35 -8.37
C ILE A 181 -3.53 -9.15 -9.60
N PRO A 182 -4.75 -8.95 -10.14
CA PRO A 182 -5.17 -9.66 -11.35
C PRO A 182 -4.32 -9.35 -12.57
N PHE A 183 -3.74 -8.17 -12.68
CA PHE A 183 -2.82 -7.84 -13.77
C PHE A 183 -1.49 -8.57 -13.62
N VAL A 184 -0.95 -8.62 -12.40
CA VAL A 184 0.30 -9.34 -12.09
C VAL A 184 0.17 -10.84 -12.36
N PHE A 185 -0.95 -11.44 -11.95
CA PHE A 185 -1.21 -12.87 -12.12
C PHE A 185 -1.86 -13.24 -13.45
N HIS A 186 -2.03 -12.28 -14.36
CA HIS A 186 -2.59 -12.50 -15.70
C HIS A 186 -3.97 -13.17 -15.68
N ASN A 187 -4.86 -12.73 -14.80
CA ASN A 187 -6.18 -13.33 -14.60
C ASN A 187 -7.31 -12.29 -14.47
N VAL A 188 -7.17 -11.15 -15.15
CA VAL A 188 -8.20 -10.09 -15.21
C VAL A 188 -9.55 -10.62 -15.71
N ASP A 189 -9.54 -11.64 -16.57
CA ASP A 189 -10.76 -12.30 -17.07
C ASP A 189 -11.64 -12.87 -15.96
N LEU A 190 -11.05 -13.33 -14.84
CA LEU A 190 -11.79 -13.86 -13.70
C LEU A 190 -12.54 -12.77 -12.91
N VAL A 191 -12.16 -11.52 -13.07
CA VAL A 191 -12.70 -10.35 -12.37
C VAL A 191 -13.07 -9.21 -13.34
N ALA A 192 -13.36 -9.54 -14.59
CA ALA A 192 -13.60 -8.59 -15.67
C ALA A 192 -14.66 -7.52 -15.33
N GLY A 193 -15.67 -7.86 -14.53
CA GLY A 193 -16.71 -6.92 -14.09
C GLY A 193 -16.15 -5.72 -13.31
N SER A 194 -15.10 -5.92 -12.52
CA SER A 194 -14.46 -4.85 -11.73
C SER A 194 -13.56 -3.95 -12.58
N TYR A 195 -13.16 -4.40 -13.77
CA TYR A 195 -12.28 -3.66 -14.68
C TYR A 195 -12.97 -3.25 -15.97
N GLY A 196 -14.30 -3.34 -16.00
CA GLY A 196 -15.14 -2.96 -17.14
C GLY A 196 -14.98 -3.82 -18.38
N GLY A 197 -14.22 -4.93 -18.31
CA GLY A 197 -13.98 -5.84 -19.45
C GLY A 197 -13.30 -5.16 -20.64
N SER A 198 -12.54 -4.09 -20.40
CA SER A 198 -11.91 -3.29 -21.45
C SER A 198 -10.67 -3.98 -22.04
N GLN A 199 -10.38 -3.72 -23.31
CA GLN A 199 -9.16 -4.21 -23.95
C GLN A 199 -7.90 -3.67 -23.24
N ASP A 200 -7.94 -2.42 -22.78
CA ASP A 200 -6.82 -1.79 -22.06
C ASP A 200 -6.44 -2.58 -20.79
N ALA A 201 -7.42 -3.16 -20.09
CA ALA A 201 -7.13 -4.01 -18.92
C ALA A 201 -6.39 -5.29 -19.35
N TYR A 202 -6.78 -5.91 -20.47
CA TYR A 202 -6.10 -7.10 -20.98
C TYR A 202 -4.70 -6.77 -21.52
N ASP A 203 -4.52 -5.66 -22.18
CA ASP A 203 -3.21 -5.22 -22.66
C ASP A 203 -2.27 -4.90 -21.48
N LEU A 204 -2.79 -4.23 -20.46
CA LEU A 204 -2.01 -3.93 -19.26
C LEU A 204 -1.59 -5.19 -18.49
N GLN A 205 -2.46 -6.20 -18.37
CA GLN A 205 -2.08 -7.47 -17.70
C GLN A 205 -0.91 -8.15 -18.43
N ASP A 206 -0.87 -8.09 -19.76
CA ASP A 206 0.24 -8.66 -20.55
C ASP A 206 1.57 -8.00 -20.20
N VAL A 207 1.57 -6.67 -20.09
CA VAL A 207 2.75 -5.88 -19.70
C VAL A 207 3.16 -6.18 -18.26
N MET A 208 2.21 -6.08 -17.32
CA MET A 208 2.50 -6.24 -15.89
C MET A 208 2.97 -7.63 -15.53
N ALA A 209 2.26 -8.67 -16.00
CA ALA A 209 2.66 -10.05 -15.75
C ALA A 209 4.06 -10.33 -16.35
N SER A 210 4.35 -9.82 -17.55
CA SER A 210 5.67 -9.97 -18.16
C SER A 210 6.76 -9.28 -17.34
N ALA A 211 6.53 -8.06 -16.87
CA ALA A 211 7.48 -7.34 -16.01
C ALA A 211 7.81 -8.10 -14.71
N TRP A 212 6.78 -8.63 -14.05
CA TRP A 212 6.96 -9.39 -12.82
C TRP A 212 7.69 -10.71 -13.05
N VAL A 213 7.38 -11.45 -14.14
CA VAL A 213 8.10 -12.69 -14.50
C VAL A 213 9.55 -12.39 -14.84
N ASN A 214 9.82 -11.36 -15.64
CA ASN A 214 11.19 -10.96 -15.98
C ASN A 214 11.99 -10.61 -14.73
N PHE A 215 11.42 -9.77 -13.85
CA PHE A 215 12.05 -9.38 -12.61
C PHE A 215 12.32 -10.57 -11.68
N ALA A 216 11.35 -11.47 -11.49
CA ALA A 216 11.52 -12.67 -10.68
C ALA A 216 12.62 -13.60 -11.23
N THR A 217 12.83 -13.60 -12.55
CA THR A 217 13.81 -14.47 -13.20
C THR A 217 15.21 -13.86 -13.23
N THR A 218 15.33 -12.54 -13.44
CA THR A 218 16.61 -11.88 -13.76
C THR A 218 16.98 -10.73 -12.82
N GLY A 219 16.05 -10.29 -11.99
CA GLY A 219 16.18 -9.05 -11.21
C GLY A 219 16.04 -7.77 -12.05
N ASP A 220 15.50 -7.89 -13.27
CA ASP A 220 15.25 -6.78 -14.20
C ASP A 220 13.86 -6.96 -14.83
N PRO A 221 12.94 -5.99 -14.73
CA PRO A 221 11.59 -6.10 -15.27
C PRO A 221 11.52 -5.97 -16.79
N ASN A 222 12.58 -5.49 -17.45
CA ASN A 222 12.61 -5.24 -18.88
C ASN A 222 12.51 -6.51 -19.71
N GLY A 223 11.91 -6.41 -20.89
CA GLY A 223 11.74 -7.48 -21.88
C GLY A 223 10.86 -7.05 -23.04
N ASP A 224 10.63 -7.95 -23.99
CA ASP A 224 10.00 -7.63 -25.28
C ASP A 224 8.59 -7.02 -25.15
N LYS A 225 7.84 -7.38 -24.10
CA LYS A 225 6.49 -6.87 -23.86
C LYS A 225 6.43 -5.67 -22.92
N VAL A 226 7.55 -5.28 -22.31
CA VAL A 226 7.60 -4.21 -21.32
C VAL A 226 8.27 -3.00 -21.94
N PRO A 227 7.65 -1.80 -21.88
CA PRO A 227 8.33 -0.56 -22.27
C PRO A 227 9.64 -0.39 -21.50
N ALA A 228 10.63 0.24 -22.12
CA ALA A 228 11.94 0.44 -21.49
C ALA A 228 11.79 1.11 -20.12
N TRP A 229 12.25 0.43 -19.08
CA TRP A 229 12.10 0.83 -17.69
C TRP A 229 13.47 0.99 -17.03
N SER A 230 13.87 2.23 -16.80
CA SER A 230 15.14 2.53 -16.14
C SER A 230 15.09 2.22 -14.65
N ALA A 231 16.20 1.75 -14.11
CA ALA A 231 16.33 1.62 -12.66
C ALA A 231 16.17 2.99 -11.99
N TYR A 232 15.64 2.99 -10.79
CA TYR A 232 15.50 4.17 -9.93
C TYR A 232 16.91 4.63 -9.47
N THR A 233 17.20 5.94 -9.63
CA THR A 233 18.50 6.55 -9.33
C THR A 233 18.38 7.79 -8.45
#